data_53d9138e1babaeed2e341a57862e8a2a
#
_entry.id   53d9138e1babaeed2e341a57862e8a2a
#
_cell.length_a   1.000
_cell.length_b   1.000
_cell.length_c   1.000
_cell.angle_alpha   90.00
_cell.angle_beta   90.00
_cell.angle_gamma   90.00
#
_symmetry.space_group_name_H-M   'P 1'
#
loop_
_entity.id
_entity.type
_entity.pdbx_description
1 polymer ?
#
loop_
_entity_poly.entity_id
_entity_poly.type
_entity_poly.pdbx_seq_one_letter_code
_entity_poly.pdbx_strand_id
1 'polypeptide(L)'
;PEMQEWIAELAGPIEELKSRVVAEAAEGIDGDRTSCRAGECTMGNLVSDAMLARVAGQGISIAIQNGGGLRSSIEGGEVTMGAVLAVLPFQNTLATFQLRGADLLEALENGAGQVEEGAGRFAQVAGLRYTFDLSLSPGSRVSDVMVQDAGEWVPLEPDTLYGVVSHDFMRNGGDGYRMFRDRAQNVYDFGPDLADVLAEYLAANSPYQPYLDGRITQR
;
A
#
# COMPACT_ATOMS: atom_id res chain seq x y z
N PRO A 1 -35.60 9.92 -23.17
CA PRO A 1 -34.60 10.84 -23.73
C PRO A 1 -33.98 11.70 -22.65
N GLU A 2 -34.76 12.42 -21.83
CA GLU A 2 -34.27 13.34 -20.78
C GLU A 2 -33.33 12.71 -19.76
N MET A 3 -33.59 11.49 -19.27
CA MET A 3 -32.74 10.79 -18.31
C MET A 3 -31.39 10.40 -18.92
N GLN A 4 -31.33 10.04 -20.18
CA GLN A 4 -30.07 9.74 -20.87
C GLN A 4 -29.23 11.00 -21.11
N GLU A 5 -29.86 12.13 -21.37
CA GLU A 5 -29.20 13.43 -21.53
C GLU A 5 -28.60 13.89 -20.18
N TRP A 6 -29.34 13.74 -19.06
CA TRP A 6 -28.84 14.03 -17.73
C TRP A 6 -27.69 13.12 -17.31
N ILE A 7 -27.76 11.82 -17.61
CA ILE A 7 -26.65 10.89 -17.36
C ILE A 7 -25.42 11.30 -18.14
N ALA A 8 -25.56 11.67 -19.43
CA ALA A 8 -24.44 12.12 -20.25
C ALA A 8 -23.83 13.43 -19.75
N GLU A 9 -24.66 14.39 -19.31
CA GLU A 9 -24.21 15.65 -18.75
C GLU A 9 -23.42 15.46 -17.43
N LEU A 10 -23.89 14.54 -16.55
CA LEU A 10 -23.20 14.21 -15.29
C LEU A 10 -21.96 13.32 -15.51
N ALA A 11 -21.94 12.50 -16.57
CA ALA A 11 -20.81 11.65 -16.87
C ALA A 11 -19.64 12.41 -17.50
N GLY A 12 -19.90 13.52 -18.23
CA GLY A 12 -18.88 14.30 -18.93
C GLY A 12 -17.68 14.68 -18.04
N PRO A 13 -17.86 15.38 -16.92
CA PRO A 13 -16.77 15.76 -16.03
C PRO A 13 -16.00 14.56 -15.44
N ILE A 14 -16.69 13.43 -15.22
CA ILE A 14 -16.07 12.20 -14.69
C ILE A 14 -15.18 11.57 -15.77
N GLU A 15 -15.64 11.51 -17.00
CA GLU A 15 -14.85 10.97 -18.11
C GLU A 15 -13.64 11.86 -18.43
N GLU A 16 -13.78 13.17 -18.35
CA GLU A 16 -12.67 14.11 -18.48
C GLU A 16 -11.62 13.90 -17.38
N LEU A 17 -12.05 13.75 -16.12
CA LEU A 17 -11.15 13.44 -15.01
C LEU A 17 -10.42 12.11 -15.23
N LYS A 18 -11.14 11.06 -15.62
CA LYS A 18 -10.56 9.73 -15.86
C LYS A 18 -9.58 9.70 -17.02
N SER A 19 -9.82 10.46 -18.08
CA SER A 19 -8.96 10.53 -19.26
C SER A 19 -7.71 11.39 -19.06
N ARG A 20 -7.63 12.16 -17.97
CA ARG A 20 -6.48 13.01 -17.68
C ARG A 20 -5.24 12.16 -17.46
N VAL A 21 -4.23 12.33 -18.33
CA VAL A 21 -2.91 11.74 -18.17
C VAL A 21 -2.21 12.37 -16.96
N VAL A 22 -1.72 11.55 -16.04
CA VAL A 22 -1.04 11.98 -14.81
C VAL A 22 0.45 11.69 -14.87
N ALA A 23 0.88 10.66 -15.58
CA ALA A 23 2.28 10.25 -15.70
C ALA A 23 2.49 9.35 -16.91
N GLU A 24 3.72 8.85 -17.06
CA GLU A 24 4.12 7.77 -17.95
C GLU A 24 4.76 6.64 -17.12
N ALA A 25 4.45 5.38 -17.44
CA ALA A 25 5.11 4.20 -16.90
C ALA A 25 6.00 3.60 -17.99
N ALA A 26 7.27 3.35 -17.66
CA ALA A 26 8.25 2.80 -18.60
C ALA A 26 7.88 1.36 -19.03
N GLU A 27 7.25 0.61 -18.12
CA GLU A 27 6.77 -0.75 -18.31
C GLU A 27 5.45 -0.97 -17.56
N GLY A 28 4.80 -2.12 -17.77
CA GLY A 28 3.60 -2.50 -17.01
C GLY A 28 3.88 -2.66 -15.52
N ILE A 29 2.96 -2.18 -14.69
CA ILE A 29 3.02 -2.26 -13.22
C ILE A 29 2.04 -3.34 -12.78
N ASP A 30 2.57 -4.45 -12.25
CA ASP A 30 1.76 -5.60 -11.84
C ASP A 30 1.02 -5.32 -10.53
N GLY A 31 -0.30 -5.26 -10.62
CA GLY A 31 -1.27 -5.16 -9.54
C GLY A 31 -2.22 -6.37 -9.50
N ASP A 32 -1.86 -7.49 -10.15
CA ASP A 32 -2.68 -8.69 -10.12
C ASP A 32 -2.82 -9.22 -8.70
N ARG A 33 -4.04 -9.63 -8.37
CA ARG A 33 -4.35 -10.14 -7.04
C ARG A 33 -3.58 -11.40 -6.66
N THR A 34 -3.19 -12.22 -7.64
CA THR A 34 -2.42 -13.45 -7.38
C THR A 34 -0.98 -13.12 -7.03
N SER A 35 -0.42 -12.06 -7.58
CA SER A 35 0.91 -11.55 -7.22
C SER A 35 0.88 -10.79 -5.90
N CYS A 36 0.05 -9.75 -5.80
CA CYS A 36 0.07 -8.81 -4.66
C CYS A 36 -0.51 -9.36 -3.35
N ARG A 37 -1.12 -10.55 -3.36
CA ARG A 37 -1.62 -11.26 -2.17
C ARG A 37 -0.80 -12.47 -1.77
N ALA A 38 0.29 -12.75 -2.51
CA ALA A 38 1.13 -13.93 -2.26
C ALA A 38 2.62 -13.59 -2.14
N GLY A 39 3.03 -12.38 -2.51
CA GLY A 39 4.44 -11.97 -2.47
C GLY A 39 4.59 -10.47 -2.76
N GLU A 40 5.83 -10.04 -2.90
CA GLU A 40 6.15 -8.70 -3.37
C GLU A 40 5.63 -8.48 -4.79
N CYS A 41 4.97 -7.36 -5.05
CA CYS A 41 4.53 -6.98 -6.38
C CYS A 41 4.89 -5.51 -6.69
N THR A 42 5.07 -5.19 -7.98
CA THR A 42 5.51 -3.84 -8.38
C THR A 42 4.48 -2.76 -8.03
N MET A 43 3.19 -3.06 -8.09
CA MET A 43 2.14 -2.15 -7.63
C MET A 43 2.17 -1.95 -6.11
N GLY A 44 2.46 -3.01 -5.36
CA GLY A 44 2.63 -2.95 -3.91
C GLY A 44 3.79 -2.03 -3.52
N ASN A 45 4.92 -2.17 -4.19
CA ASN A 45 6.07 -1.29 -3.99
C ASN A 45 5.73 0.16 -4.34
N LEU A 46 5.14 0.41 -5.52
CA LEU A 46 4.75 1.74 -5.96
C LEU A 46 3.82 2.44 -4.96
N VAL A 47 2.74 1.78 -4.52
CA VAL A 47 1.75 2.39 -3.62
C VAL A 47 2.35 2.62 -2.23
N SER A 48 3.09 1.65 -1.69
CA SER A 48 3.74 1.81 -0.39
C SER A 48 4.81 2.91 -0.39
N ASP A 49 5.59 3.03 -1.47
CA ASP A 49 6.58 4.09 -1.63
C ASP A 49 5.91 5.47 -1.76
N ALA A 50 4.79 5.56 -2.50
CA ALA A 50 4.02 6.79 -2.63
C ALA A 50 3.47 7.27 -1.27
N MET A 51 2.93 6.32 -0.47
CA MET A 51 2.45 6.61 0.88
C MET A 51 3.57 7.13 1.78
N LEU A 52 4.74 6.47 1.76
CA LEU A 52 5.87 6.86 2.60
C LEU A 52 6.46 8.21 2.17
N ALA A 53 6.59 8.45 0.87
CA ALA A 53 7.07 9.72 0.31
C ALA A 53 6.15 10.89 0.70
N ARG A 54 4.83 10.67 0.72
CA ARG A 54 3.82 11.71 1.07
C ARG A 54 3.98 12.24 2.50
N VAL A 55 4.46 11.40 3.41
CA VAL A 55 4.63 11.73 4.83
C VAL A 55 6.10 11.93 5.23
N ALA A 56 6.99 12.10 4.24
CA ALA A 56 8.40 12.33 4.48
C ALA A 56 8.64 13.51 5.43
N GLY A 57 9.59 13.36 6.35
CA GLY A 57 9.92 14.39 7.34
C GLY A 57 8.95 14.52 8.53
N GLN A 58 7.92 13.65 8.62
CA GLN A 58 6.95 13.67 9.73
C GLN A 58 7.25 12.63 10.83
N GLY A 59 8.45 12.03 10.82
CA GLY A 59 8.80 10.96 11.76
C GLY A 59 8.13 9.61 11.45
N ILE A 60 7.64 9.46 10.23
CA ILE A 60 7.07 8.22 9.71
C ILE A 60 8.12 7.53 8.86
N SER A 61 8.42 6.27 9.15
CA SER A 61 9.48 5.49 8.48
C SER A 61 8.99 4.21 7.82
N ILE A 62 7.74 3.80 8.04
CA ILE A 62 7.17 2.55 7.54
C ILE A 62 5.82 2.81 6.88
N ALA A 63 5.61 2.25 5.69
CA ALA A 63 4.30 2.17 5.05
C ALA A 63 3.84 0.73 4.99
N ILE A 64 2.54 0.49 5.24
CA ILE A 64 1.90 -0.83 5.11
C ILE A 64 0.59 -0.68 4.35
N GLN A 65 0.50 -1.39 3.22
CA GLN A 65 -0.66 -1.46 2.33
C GLN A 65 -1.13 -2.92 2.23
N ASN A 66 -2.44 -3.18 2.33
CA ASN A 66 -2.96 -4.52 2.09
C ASN A 66 -3.05 -4.83 0.59
N GLY A 67 -2.64 -6.02 0.18
CA GLY A 67 -2.74 -6.47 -1.22
C GLY A 67 -4.19 -6.48 -1.75
N GLY A 68 -5.17 -6.62 -0.86
CA GLY A 68 -6.60 -6.53 -1.20
C GLY A 68 -7.06 -5.14 -1.62
N GLY A 69 -6.36 -4.10 -1.23
CA GLY A 69 -6.58 -2.72 -1.65
C GLY A 69 -6.15 -2.43 -3.09
N LEU A 70 -5.27 -3.26 -3.67
CA LEU A 70 -4.77 -3.15 -5.03
C LEU A 70 -5.66 -3.96 -5.97
N ARG A 71 -6.29 -3.32 -6.95
CA ARG A 71 -7.39 -3.94 -7.71
C ARG A 71 -7.13 -4.13 -9.20
N SER A 72 -6.08 -3.52 -9.74
CA SER A 72 -5.75 -3.56 -11.16
C SER A 72 -4.25 -3.38 -11.37
N SER A 73 -3.75 -3.87 -12.49
CA SER A 73 -2.45 -3.49 -13.04
C SER A 73 -2.56 -2.19 -13.85
N ILE A 74 -1.43 -1.55 -14.11
CA ILE A 74 -1.30 -0.42 -15.04
C ILE A 74 -0.44 -0.88 -16.20
N GLU A 75 -0.87 -0.63 -17.44
CA GLU A 75 -0.09 -0.90 -18.62
C GLU A 75 1.08 0.10 -18.77
N GLY A 76 2.14 -0.28 -19.50
CA GLY A 76 3.21 0.64 -19.85
C GLY A 76 2.74 1.73 -20.82
N GLY A 77 3.34 2.92 -20.75
CA GLY A 77 2.98 4.10 -21.51
C GLY A 77 2.21 5.13 -20.68
N GLU A 78 1.28 5.84 -21.29
CA GLU A 78 0.50 6.89 -20.60
C GLU A 78 -0.35 6.31 -19.46
N VAL A 79 -0.19 6.88 -18.26
CA VAL A 79 -0.99 6.56 -17.09
C VAL A 79 -2.05 7.63 -16.88
N THR A 80 -3.31 7.24 -16.95
CA THR A 80 -4.44 8.15 -16.71
C THR A 80 -4.92 8.10 -15.25
N MET A 81 -5.63 9.15 -14.81
CA MET A 81 -6.30 9.14 -13.51
C MET A 81 -7.32 7.99 -13.40
N GLY A 82 -7.94 7.61 -14.52
CA GLY A 82 -8.82 6.43 -14.59
C GLY A 82 -8.10 5.13 -14.25
N ALA A 83 -6.85 4.95 -14.72
CA ALA A 83 -6.01 3.79 -14.36
C ALA A 83 -5.67 3.79 -12.88
N VAL A 84 -5.30 4.95 -12.30
CA VAL A 84 -5.04 5.10 -10.86
C VAL A 84 -6.27 4.75 -10.03
N LEU A 85 -7.45 5.25 -10.41
CA LEU A 85 -8.72 4.95 -9.73
C LEU A 85 -9.15 3.48 -9.90
N ALA A 86 -8.75 2.80 -10.99
CA ALA A 86 -8.97 1.36 -11.14
C ALA A 86 -8.10 0.54 -10.20
N VAL A 87 -6.88 0.99 -9.91
CA VAL A 87 -6.01 0.39 -8.87
C VAL A 87 -6.58 0.60 -7.48
N LEU A 88 -7.02 1.81 -7.14
CA LEU A 88 -7.43 2.26 -5.81
C LEU A 88 -8.89 2.76 -5.79
N PRO A 89 -9.90 1.89 -5.99
CA PRO A 89 -11.28 2.33 -6.20
C PRO A 89 -12.05 2.66 -4.90
N PHE A 90 -11.44 2.53 -3.72
CA PHE A 90 -12.15 2.55 -2.44
C PHE A 90 -12.21 3.94 -1.78
N GLN A 91 -11.59 4.97 -2.37
CA GLN A 91 -11.51 6.33 -1.81
C GLN A 91 -10.92 6.34 -0.38
N ASN A 92 -9.96 5.45 -0.12
CA ASN A 92 -9.26 5.42 1.15
C ASN A 92 -8.40 6.67 1.34
N THR A 93 -8.31 7.15 2.56
CA THR A 93 -7.46 8.26 2.96
C THR A 93 -6.28 7.79 3.79
N LEU A 94 -5.14 8.48 3.72
CA LEU A 94 -3.99 8.15 4.53
C LEU A 94 -4.25 8.40 6.02
N ALA A 95 -3.70 7.51 6.85
CA ALA A 95 -3.62 7.68 8.28
C ALA A 95 -2.19 7.43 8.75
N THR A 96 -1.71 8.24 9.69
CA THR A 96 -0.41 8.07 10.34
C THR A 96 -0.58 7.81 11.83
N PHE A 97 0.28 6.97 12.36
CA PHE A 97 0.24 6.57 13.77
C PHE A 97 1.57 5.97 14.20
N GLN A 98 1.71 5.65 15.47
CA GLN A 98 2.88 4.94 15.97
C GLN A 98 2.47 3.56 16.51
N LEU A 99 3.33 2.56 16.27
CA LEU A 99 3.18 1.19 16.80
C LEU A 99 4.49 0.71 17.40
N ARG A 100 4.39 -0.16 18.40
CA ARG A 100 5.55 -0.92 18.89
C ARG A 100 5.98 -1.95 17.84
N GLY A 101 7.27 -2.30 17.84
CA GLY A 101 7.78 -3.33 16.95
C GLY A 101 7.11 -4.68 17.14
N ALA A 102 6.74 -5.05 18.36
CA ALA A 102 5.95 -6.27 18.63
C ALA A 102 4.58 -6.25 17.91
N ASP A 103 3.90 -5.10 17.87
CA ASP A 103 2.62 -4.94 17.17
C ASP A 103 2.79 -4.93 15.65
N LEU A 104 3.92 -4.41 15.15
CA LEU A 104 4.28 -4.50 13.73
C LEU A 104 4.54 -5.95 13.30
N LEU A 105 5.24 -6.73 14.13
CA LEU A 105 5.44 -8.16 13.86
C LEU A 105 4.09 -8.90 13.81
N GLU A 106 3.18 -8.63 14.75
CA GLU A 106 1.82 -9.18 14.75
C GLU A 106 1.05 -8.77 13.47
N ALA A 107 1.24 -7.54 13.00
CA ALA A 107 0.62 -7.06 11.75
C ALA A 107 1.14 -7.83 10.52
N LEU A 108 2.44 -8.07 10.43
CA LEU A 108 3.04 -8.86 9.35
C LEU A 108 2.59 -10.33 9.41
N GLU A 109 2.52 -10.92 10.60
CA GLU A 109 1.97 -12.26 10.81
C GLU A 109 0.49 -12.36 10.40
N ASN A 110 -0.32 -11.34 10.73
CA ASN A 110 -1.70 -11.26 10.22
C ASN A 110 -1.71 -11.23 8.68
N GLY A 111 -0.82 -10.46 8.06
CA GLY A 111 -0.67 -10.39 6.61
C GLY A 111 -0.32 -11.74 5.98
N ALA A 112 0.66 -12.45 6.55
CA ALA A 112 1.12 -13.76 6.09
C ALA A 112 0.19 -14.93 6.48
N GLY A 113 -0.83 -14.69 7.31
CA GLY A 113 -1.63 -15.74 7.94
C GLY A 113 -2.57 -16.49 7.00
N GLN A 114 -2.92 -15.94 5.83
CA GLN A 114 -3.89 -16.52 4.88
C GLN A 114 -3.43 -16.34 3.42
N VAL A 115 -2.15 -16.52 3.15
CA VAL A 115 -1.58 -16.38 1.80
C VAL A 115 -2.13 -17.47 0.87
N GLU A 116 -2.22 -18.71 1.35
CA GLU A 116 -2.71 -19.85 0.57
C GLU A 116 -4.17 -19.68 0.12
N GLU A 117 -4.94 -18.86 0.84
CA GLU A 117 -6.33 -18.55 0.53
C GLU A 117 -6.45 -17.35 -0.44
N GLY A 118 -5.34 -16.69 -0.78
CA GLY A 118 -5.31 -15.47 -1.57
C GLY A 118 -6.04 -14.31 -0.87
N ALA A 119 -6.01 -14.27 0.47
CA ALA A 119 -6.68 -13.26 1.26
C ALA A 119 -6.08 -11.87 1.04
N GLY A 120 -6.95 -10.85 1.06
CA GLY A 120 -6.54 -9.46 0.81
C GLY A 120 -5.60 -8.85 1.84
N ARG A 121 -5.42 -9.50 2.98
CA ARG A 121 -4.62 -9.00 4.11
C ARG A 121 -3.10 -9.00 3.90
N PHE A 122 -2.57 -9.64 2.85
CA PHE A 122 -1.13 -9.70 2.62
C PHE A 122 -0.50 -8.29 2.60
N ALA A 123 0.58 -8.10 3.37
CA ALA A 123 1.19 -6.79 3.58
C ALA A 123 2.21 -6.46 2.49
N GLN A 124 1.94 -5.43 1.68
CA GLN A 124 2.92 -4.73 0.86
C GLN A 124 3.52 -3.59 1.71
N VAL A 125 4.83 -3.36 1.64
CA VAL A 125 5.52 -2.49 2.59
C VAL A 125 6.51 -1.54 1.94
N ALA A 126 6.82 -0.42 2.60
CA ALA A 126 8.01 0.41 2.33
C ALA A 126 8.67 0.82 3.65
N GLY A 127 10.00 1.05 3.63
CA GLY A 127 10.78 1.33 4.84
C GLY A 127 10.95 0.14 5.78
N LEU A 128 10.44 -1.03 5.39
CA LEU A 128 10.50 -2.29 6.12
C LEU A 128 10.80 -3.44 5.14
N ARG A 129 11.51 -4.46 5.61
CA ARG A 129 11.73 -5.74 4.90
C ARG A 129 11.39 -6.89 5.81
N TYR A 130 10.87 -7.98 5.24
CA TYR A 130 10.60 -9.20 6.00
C TYR A 130 10.66 -10.45 5.12
N THR A 131 10.90 -11.58 5.78
CA THR A 131 10.80 -12.92 5.18
C THR A 131 9.59 -13.63 5.75
N PHE A 132 8.89 -14.43 4.95
CA PHE A 132 7.83 -15.30 5.44
C PHE A 132 8.01 -16.73 4.89
N ASP A 133 7.54 -17.72 5.66
CA ASP A 133 7.66 -19.15 5.36
C ASP A 133 6.29 -19.82 5.50
N LEU A 134 5.74 -20.29 4.38
CA LEU A 134 4.43 -20.96 4.32
C LEU A 134 4.47 -22.40 4.87
N SER A 135 5.65 -22.99 5.09
CA SER A 135 5.79 -24.29 5.75
C SER A 135 5.49 -24.21 7.25
N LEU A 136 5.49 -23.00 7.81
CA LEU A 136 5.19 -22.74 9.22
C LEU A 136 3.71 -22.41 9.45
N SER A 137 3.25 -22.61 10.67
CA SER A 137 1.88 -22.29 11.04
C SER A 137 1.62 -20.77 11.03
N PRO A 138 0.40 -20.31 10.64
CA PRO A 138 0.01 -18.91 10.81
C PRO A 138 0.31 -18.38 12.22
N GLY A 139 0.88 -17.18 12.30
CA GLY A 139 1.34 -16.58 13.55
C GLY A 139 2.78 -16.91 13.95
N SER A 140 3.52 -17.66 13.08
CA SER A 140 4.94 -17.99 13.27
C SER A 140 5.68 -18.02 11.92
N ARG A 141 5.17 -17.32 10.92
CA ARG A 141 5.67 -17.34 9.53
C ARG A 141 6.71 -16.28 9.26
N VAL A 142 6.67 -15.16 9.98
CA VAL A 142 7.48 -13.98 9.69
C VAL A 142 8.79 -14.01 10.43
N SER A 143 9.88 -13.74 9.71
CA SER A 143 11.25 -13.65 10.24
C SER A 143 12.03 -12.53 9.56
N ASP A 144 13.24 -12.28 10.02
CA ASP A 144 14.20 -11.33 9.44
C ASP A 144 13.59 -9.96 9.17
N VAL A 145 12.78 -9.46 10.11
CA VAL A 145 12.17 -8.14 9.97
C VAL A 145 13.21 -7.07 10.22
N MET A 146 13.43 -6.25 9.19
CA MET A 146 14.39 -5.14 9.20
C MET A 146 13.65 -3.83 8.92
N VAL A 147 14.06 -2.76 9.57
CA VAL A 147 13.55 -1.40 9.34
C VAL A 147 14.68 -0.48 8.93
N GLN A 148 14.36 0.56 8.17
CA GLN A 148 15.34 1.54 7.75
C GLN A 148 15.50 2.60 8.84
N ASP A 149 16.72 2.74 9.36
CA ASP A 149 17.11 3.78 10.33
C ASP A 149 18.36 4.49 9.82
N ALA A 150 18.29 5.81 9.66
CA ALA A 150 19.37 6.66 9.17
C ALA A 150 20.07 6.14 7.89
N GLY A 151 19.33 5.44 7.02
CA GLY A 151 19.85 4.87 5.76
C GLY A 151 20.40 3.45 5.87
N GLU A 152 20.47 2.90 7.07
CA GLU A 152 20.91 1.52 7.34
C GLU A 152 19.71 0.60 7.63
N TRP A 153 19.84 -0.69 7.27
CA TRP A 153 18.86 -1.70 7.63
C TRP A 153 19.22 -2.31 8.99
N VAL A 154 18.35 -2.11 9.99
CA VAL A 154 18.54 -2.63 11.35
C VAL A 154 17.38 -3.58 11.73
N PRO A 155 17.62 -4.57 12.61
CA PRO A 155 16.54 -5.44 13.08
C PRO A 155 15.42 -4.65 13.75
N LEU A 156 14.17 -5.10 13.54
CA LEU A 156 13.02 -4.56 14.25
C LEU A 156 13.13 -4.82 15.76
N GLU A 157 13.11 -3.75 16.55
CA GLU A 157 13.15 -3.86 18.03
C GLU A 157 11.74 -3.89 18.62
N PRO A 158 11.35 -4.93 19.36
CA PRO A 158 9.96 -5.14 19.81
C PRO A 158 9.37 -4.00 20.63
N ASP A 159 10.20 -3.37 21.47
CA ASP A 159 9.77 -2.32 22.40
C ASP A 159 9.85 -0.89 21.83
N THR A 160 10.48 -0.73 20.67
CA THR A 160 10.63 0.56 20.01
C THR A 160 9.32 0.99 19.34
N LEU A 161 8.99 2.29 19.42
CA LEU A 161 7.87 2.89 18.69
C LEU A 161 8.33 3.35 17.30
N TYR A 162 7.65 2.87 16.28
CA TYR A 162 7.88 3.23 14.88
C TYR A 162 6.74 4.04 14.33
N GLY A 163 7.04 5.08 13.55
CA GLY A 163 6.06 5.84 12.80
C GLY A 163 5.58 5.07 11.57
N VAL A 164 4.28 4.90 11.44
CA VAL A 164 3.63 4.10 10.40
C VAL A 164 2.65 4.95 9.62
N VAL A 165 2.62 4.79 8.29
CA VAL A 165 1.53 5.24 7.43
C VAL A 165 0.79 4.03 6.86
N SER A 166 -0.52 4.09 6.89
CA SER A 166 -1.43 3.16 6.24
C SER A 166 -2.66 3.94 5.75
N HIS A 167 -3.74 3.26 5.43
CA HIS A 167 -4.99 3.94 5.07
C HIS A 167 -6.12 3.61 6.05
N ASP A 168 -7.17 4.42 6.02
CA ASP A 168 -8.29 4.42 6.96
C ASP A 168 -8.93 3.05 7.16
N PHE A 169 -9.12 2.24 6.10
CA PHE A 169 -9.68 0.89 6.23
C PHE A 169 -8.81 -0.01 7.13
N MET A 170 -7.49 -0.08 6.88
CA MET A 170 -6.58 -0.87 7.72
C MET A 170 -6.44 -0.25 9.12
N ARG A 171 -6.35 1.08 9.20
CA ARG A 171 -6.28 1.81 10.47
C ARG A 171 -7.49 1.50 11.38
N ASN A 172 -8.67 1.28 10.81
CA ASN A 172 -9.89 0.88 11.52
C ASN A 172 -9.99 -0.64 11.79
N GLY A 173 -8.94 -1.40 11.53
CA GLY A 173 -8.87 -2.84 11.81
C GLY A 173 -9.35 -3.74 10.67
N GLY A 174 -9.53 -3.17 9.46
CA GLY A 174 -9.87 -3.92 8.26
C GLY A 174 -8.83 -5.01 7.95
N ASP A 175 -9.23 -6.08 7.28
CA ASP A 175 -8.40 -7.23 6.95
C ASP A 175 -7.67 -7.86 8.17
N GLY A 176 -8.21 -7.68 9.39
CA GLY A 176 -7.64 -8.24 10.61
C GLY A 176 -6.55 -7.40 11.26
N TYR A 177 -6.23 -6.22 10.77
CA TYR A 177 -5.23 -5.31 11.34
C TYR A 177 -5.73 -4.59 12.61
N ARG A 178 -6.26 -5.37 13.56
CA ARG A 178 -6.85 -4.86 14.81
C ARG A 178 -5.85 -4.06 15.65
N MET A 179 -4.55 -4.42 15.61
CA MET A 179 -3.49 -3.73 16.34
C MET A 179 -3.37 -2.27 15.87
N PHE A 180 -3.66 -1.95 14.62
CA PHE A 180 -3.68 -0.58 14.11
C PHE A 180 -4.79 0.26 14.76
N ARG A 181 -5.96 -0.35 15.03
CA ARG A 181 -7.05 0.32 15.72
C ARG A 181 -6.84 0.41 17.23
N ASP A 182 -6.44 -0.71 17.86
CA ASP A 182 -6.55 -0.91 19.30
C ASP A 182 -5.27 -0.47 20.05
N ARG A 183 -4.09 -0.46 19.38
CA ARG A 183 -2.80 -0.20 20.03
C ARG A 183 -2.01 0.97 19.45
N ALA A 184 -2.51 1.58 18.37
CA ALA A 184 -1.86 2.74 17.76
C ALA A 184 -1.83 3.94 18.71
N GLN A 185 -0.72 4.66 18.68
CA GLN A 185 -0.48 5.89 19.44
C GLN A 185 -0.29 7.07 18.48
N ASN A 186 -0.50 8.29 18.95
CA ASN A 186 -0.29 9.53 18.19
C ASN A 186 -0.94 9.49 16.80
N VAL A 187 -2.22 9.10 16.76
CA VAL A 187 -2.97 8.85 15.55
C VAL A 187 -3.39 10.15 14.87
N TYR A 188 -3.24 10.19 13.53
CA TYR A 188 -3.80 11.22 12.66
C TYR A 188 -4.53 10.54 11.49
N ASP A 189 -5.87 10.65 11.46
CA ASP A 189 -6.77 9.97 10.53
C ASP A 189 -7.29 10.87 9.39
N PHE A 190 -6.74 12.08 9.21
CA PHE A 190 -7.24 13.08 8.25
C PHE A 190 -6.25 13.34 7.11
N GLY A 191 -5.58 12.30 6.63
CA GLY A 191 -4.67 12.40 5.49
C GLY A 191 -5.40 12.57 4.16
N PRO A 192 -4.65 12.83 3.08
CA PRO A 192 -5.20 12.96 1.73
C PRO A 192 -5.72 11.62 1.18
N ASP A 193 -6.49 11.70 0.10
CA ASP A 193 -6.93 10.53 -0.68
C ASP A 193 -5.73 9.76 -1.24
N LEU A 194 -5.76 8.43 -1.12
CA LEU A 194 -4.64 7.57 -1.52
C LEU A 194 -4.44 7.55 -3.04
N ALA A 195 -5.51 7.67 -3.83
CA ALA A 195 -5.39 7.73 -5.29
C ALA A 195 -4.74 9.04 -5.74
N ASP A 196 -5.03 10.16 -5.09
CA ASP A 196 -4.36 11.43 -5.35
C ASP A 196 -2.87 11.35 -4.99
N VAL A 197 -2.54 10.75 -3.85
CA VAL A 197 -1.15 10.52 -3.43
C VAL A 197 -0.39 9.67 -4.45
N LEU A 198 -1.00 8.61 -4.97
CA LEU A 198 -0.42 7.76 -6.00
C LEU A 198 -0.20 8.55 -7.30
N ALA A 199 -1.19 9.33 -7.74
CA ALA A 199 -1.08 10.15 -8.95
C ALA A 199 0.03 11.21 -8.84
N GLU A 200 0.13 11.90 -7.69
CA GLU A 200 1.19 12.87 -7.42
C GLU A 200 2.59 12.21 -7.43
N TYR A 201 2.73 11.03 -6.83
CA TYR A 201 3.98 10.29 -6.80
C TYR A 201 4.41 9.82 -8.18
N LEU A 202 3.47 9.27 -8.99
CA LEU A 202 3.71 8.90 -10.37
C LEU A 202 4.15 10.10 -11.22
N ALA A 203 3.47 11.23 -11.09
CA ALA A 203 3.82 12.46 -11.81
C ALA A 203 5.24 12.95 -11.47
N ALA A 204 5.62 12.89 -10.19
CA ALA A 204 6.94 13.31 -9.72
C ALA A 204 8.07 12.38 -10.18
N ASN A 205 7.76 11.12 -10.49
CA ASN A 205 8.73 10.08 -10.89
C ASN A 205 8.54 9.61 -12.35
N SER A 206 7.86 10.40 -13.17
CA SER A 206 7.58 10.05 -14.57
C SER A 206 8.82 10.22 -15.47
N PRO A 207 9.11 9.27 -16.38
CA PRO A 207 8.47 7.97 -16.53
C PRO A 207 8.81 7.02 -15.37
N TYR A 208 7.78 6.47 -14.71
CA TYR A 208 7.98 5.57 -13.57
C TYR A 208 8.52 4.21 -14.05
N GLN A 209 9.61 3.75 -13.42
CA GLN A 209 10.19 2.43 -13.65
C GLN A 209 9.74 1.48 -12.55
N PRO A 210 8.88 0.47 -12.84
CA PRO A 210 8.50 -0.54 -11.85
C PRO A 210 9.68 -1.39 -11.43
N TYR A 211 9.72 -1.80 -10.16
CA TYR A 211 10.81 -2.60 -9.63
C TYR A 211 10.38 -3.50 -8.47
N LEU A 212 11.15 -4.56 -8.25
CA LEU A 212 11.18 -5.37 -7.05
C LEU A 212 12.58 -5.27 -6.44
N ASP A 213 12.68 -5.12 -5.12
CA ASP A 213 13.96 -4.97 -4.41
C ASP A 213 14.17 -6.00 -3.30
N GLY A 214 13.30 -7.01 -3.24
CA GLY A 214 13.38 -8.10 -2.27
C GLY A 214 12.98 -7.68 -0.86
N ARG A 215 12.14 -6.64 -0.74
CA ARG A 215 11.61 -6.21 0.57
C ARG A 215 10.68 -7.23 1.22
N ILE A 216 10.12 -8.13 0.42
CA ILE A 216 9.29 -9.25 0.87
C ILE A 216 9.83 -10.53 0.24
N THR A 217 10.35 -11.44 1.05
CA THR A 217 10.95 -12.69 0.58
C THR A 217 10.17 -13.89 1.12
N GLN A 218 9.87 -14.85 0.25
CA GLN A 218 9.31 -16.14 0.65
C GLN A 218 10.44 -17.19 0.76
N ARG A 219 10.43 -17.97 1.84
CA ARG A 219 11.24 -19.20 2.00
C ARG A 219 10.49 -20.44 1.61
#